data_31a2d22d459e63512b8728529bcee6e7
#
_entry.id   31a2d22d459e63512b8728529bcee6e7
#
_cell.length_a   1.000
_cell.length_b   1.000
_cell.length_c   1.000
_cell.angle_alpha   90.00
_cell.angle_beta   90.00
_cell.angle_gamma   90.00
#
_symmetry.space_group_name_H-M   'P 1'
#
loop_
_entity.id
_entity.type
_entity.pdbx_description
1 polymer ?
#
loop_
_entity_poly.entity_id
_entity_poly.type
_entity_poly.pdbx_seq_one_letter_code
_entity_poly.pdbx_strand_id
1 'polypeptide(L)'
;MKFVLNGRKREAATGATILEAARAAGVDIPAVCAHEALQPYGACRLCIVEAREKGKKRSRVVASCLYPVKEGLEVATETVRIKKLRKFLLELLLARSPEAPYVRELAARYGVKTARFSKLGDDCILCGLCVRVCTEVVGANAIGYSGRGINRKVDSPFGIDHSRCIACGACTYVCPTGAVQMEFTRVEELRKKGGEHLCRYTLMGFLPDAVCSLNYECARCEIDQKFRAEAGTHPMLAGVLGDRGKRVAKRTPMTSSRKRARK
;
A
#
# COMPACT_ATOMS: atom_id res chain seq x y z
N MET A 1 -11.66 7.25 21.85
CA MET A 1 -12.08 8.62 21.47
C MET A 1 -13.43 8.55 20.81
N LYS A 2 -14.37 9.39 21.26
CA LYS A 2 -15.72 9.46 20.69
C LYS A 2 -15.76 10.47 19.55
N PHE A 3 -16.34 10.11 18.42
CA PHE A 3 -16.45 10.96 17.22
C PHE A 3 -17.76 10.67 16.48
N VAL A 4 -18.10 11.48 15.50
CA VAL A 4 -19.29 11.30 14.66
C VAL A 4 -18.85 10.96 13.24
N LEU A 5 -19.33 9.83 12.71
CA LEU A 5 -19.07 9.39 11.35
C LEU A 5 -20.41 9.31 10.58
N ASN A 6 -20.56 10.14 9.57
CA ASN A 6 -21.79 10.23 8.77
C ASN A 6 -23.07 10.38 9.65
N GLY A 7 -23.00 11.27 10.65
CA GLY A 7 -24.11 11.54 11.58
C GLY A 7 -24.28 10.50 12.71
N ARG A 8 -23.50 9.41 12.72
CA ARG A 8 -23.60 8.37 13.77
C ARG A 8 -22.41 8.46 14.74
N LYS A 9 -22.70 8.42 16.04
CA LYS A 9 -21.66 8.36 17.09
C LYS A 9 -20.88 7.05 16.99
N ARG A 10 -19.56 7.13 17.06
CA ARG A 10 -18.63 6.01 16.99
C ARG A 10 -17.50 6.19 17.98
N GLU A 11 -16.82 5.10 18.27
CA GLU A 11 -15.62 5.10 19.10
C GLU A 11 -14.42 4.59 18.28
N ALA A 12 -13.26 5.17 18.53
CA ALA A 12 -12.02 4.76 17.92
C ALA A 12 -10.92 4.64 18.97
N ALA A 13 -9.96 3.77 18.70
CA ALA A 13 -8.76 3.65 19.51
C ALA A 13 -7.96 4.97 19.47
N THR A 14 -7.25 5.27 20.55
CA THR A 14 -6.35 6.42 20.60
C THR A 14 -5.26 6.31 19.55
N GLY A 15 -5.08 7.35 18.73
CA GLY A 15 -4.10 7.38 17.65
C GLY A 15 -4.57 6.73 16.34
N ALA A 16 -5.76 6.14 16.30
CA ALA A 16 -6.31 5.61 15.06
C ALA A 16 -6.60 6.74 14.06
N THR A 17 -6.35 6.48 12.79
CA THR A 17 -6.73 7.40 11.70
C THR A 17 -8.23 7.31 11.41
N ILE A 18 -8.78 8.33 10.75
CA ILE A 18 -10.19 8.32 10.31
C ILE A 18 -10.44 7.10 9.40
N LEU A 19 -9.50 6.73 8.53
CA LEU A 19 -9.65 5.58 7.63
C LEU A 19 -9.75 4.26 8.41
N GLU A 20 -8.88 4.05 9.40
CA GLU A 20 -8.91 2.86 10.26
C GLU A 20 -10.22 2.79 11.05
N ALA A 21 -10.64 3.90 11.64
CA ALA A 21 -11.89 3.98 12.40
C ALA A 21 -13.13 3.76 11.52
N ALA A 22 -13.13 4.27 10.28
CA ALA A 22 -14.21 4.07 9.33
C ALA A 22 -14.32 2.61 8.90
N ARG A 23 -13.20 1.96 8.58
CA ARG A 23 -13.14 0.51 8.25
C ARG A 23 -13.65 -0.35 9.39
N ALA A 24 -13.21 -0.07 10.63
CA ALA A 24 -13.71 -0.76 11.82
C ALA A 24 -15.22 -0.58 12.03
N ALA A 25 -15.79 0.55 11.59
CA ALA A 25 -17.22 0.83 11.64
C ALA A 25 -18.00 0.32 10.40
N GLY A 26 -17.37 -0.43 9.48
CA GLY A 26 -17.97 -0.95 8.24
C GLY A 26 -18.24 0.13 7.18
N VAL A 27 -17.59 1.30 7.27
CA VAL A 27 -17.73 2.39 6.28
C VAL A 27 -16.57 2.32 5.31
N ASP A 28 -16.89 2.05 4.03
CA ASP A 28 -15.89 2.00 2.96
C ASP A 28 -15.50 3.41 2.52
N ILE A 29 -14.19 3.71 2.63
CA ILE A 29 -13.57 4.91 2.08
C ILE A 29 -12.49 4.45 1.08
N PRO A 30 -12.58 4.82 -0.21
CA PRO A 30 -11.64 4.35 -1.21
C PRO A 30 -10.22 4.84 -0.91
N ALA A 31 -9.25 3.93 -0.94
CA ALA A 31 -7.86 4.24 -0.61
C ALA A 31 -6.89 3.27 -1.29
N VAL A 32 -6.40 3.63 -2.48
CA VAL A 32 -5.52 2.75 -3.29
C VAL A 32 -4.05 2.73 -2.85
N CYS A 33 -3.61 3.69 -2.02
CA CYS A 33 -2.23 3.72 -1.50
C CYS A 33 -2.13 3.34 -0.02
N ALA A 34 -3.22 2.87 0.59
CA ALA A 34 -3.25 2.47 2.00
C ALA A 34 -3.37 0.95 2.11
N HIS A 35 -2.48 0.35 2.88
CA HIS A 35 -2.48 -1.06 3.22
C HIS A 35 -2.23 -1.23 4.71
N GLU A 36 -2.87 -2.22 5.32
CA GLU A 36 -2.79 -2.44 6.77
C GLU A 36 -1.37 -2.69 7.27
N ALA A 37 -0.56 -3.40 6.51
CA ALA A 37 0.83 -3.69 6.85
C ALA A 37 1.79 -2.50 6.68
N LEU A 38 1.36 -1.36 6.14
CA LEU A 38 2.23 -0.24 5.79
C LEU A 38 1.89 1.02 6.57
N GLN A 39 2.86 1.91 6.72
CA GLN A 39 2.62 3.20 7.33
C GLN A 39 1.67 4.05 6.46
N PRO A 40 0.88 4.96 7.02
CA PRO A 40 0.05 5.87 6.23
C PRO A 40 0.89 6.70 5.25
N TYR A 41 0.43 6.85 3.99
CA TYR A 41 1.21 7.52 2.93
C TYR A 41 0.53 8.77 2.36
N GLY A 42 -0.78 8.72 2.11
CA GLY A 42 -1.57 9.87 1.68
C GLY A 42 -1.34 10.34 0.24
N ALA A 43 -0.76 9.51 -0.64
CA ALA A 43 -0.42 9.91 -2.01
C ALA A 43 -1.62 9.99 -2.96
N CYS A 44 -2.51 8.99 -2.96
CA CYS A 44 -3.60 8.89 -3.95
C CYS A 44 -4.73 9.90 -3.75
N ARG A 45 -4.90 10.44 -2.56
CA ARG A 45 -5.95 11.38 -2.17
C ARG A 45 -7.39 10.88 -2.31
N LEU A 46 -7.65 9.66 -2.74
CA LEU A 46 -9.01 9.12 -2.85
C LEU A 46 -9.71 9.03 -1.49
N CYS A 47 -8.95 8.83 -0.43
CA CYS A 47 -9.47 8.72 0.94
C CYS A 47 -9.87 10.06 1.58
N ILE A 48 -10.01 11.14 0.82
CA ILE A 48 -10.45 12.43 1.34
C ILE A 48 -11.85 12.36 1.93
N VAL A 49 -12.02 13.08 3.04
CA VAL A 49 -13.30 13.25 3.75
C VAL A 49 -13.42 14.68 4.22
N GLU A 50 -14.62 15.12 4.54
CA GLU A 50 -14.81 16.38 5.29
C GLU A 50 -14.74 16.08 6.77
N ALA A 51 -13.88 16.81 7.47
CA ALA A 51 -13.71 16.71 8.91
C ALA A 51 -13.94 18.09 9.57
N ARG A 52 -14.75 18.12 10.62
CA ARG A 52 -15.03 19.29 11.43
C ARG A 52 -14.64 19.01 12.88
N GLU A 53 -13.67 19.75 13.39
CA GLU A 53 -13.28 19.66 14.80
C GLU A 53 -14.32 20.31 15.70
N LYS A 54 -14.47 19.80 16.93
CA LYS A 54 -15.38 20.36 17.95
C LYS A 54 -15.13 21.86 18.12
N GLY A 55 -16.20 22.65 18.08
CA GLY A 55 -16.12 24.10 18.21
C GLY A 55 -15.74 24.87 16.94
N LYS A 56 -15.41 24.19 15.84
CA LYS A 56 -15.15 24.84 14.55
C LYS A 56 -16.42 24.94 13.69
N LYS A 57 -16.67 26.12 13.11
CA LYS A 57 -17.82 26.36 12.22
C LYS A 57 -17.66 25.71 10.84
N ARG A 58 -16.42 25.60 10.34
CA ARG A 58 -16.12 25.12 8.97
C ARG A 58 -15.51 23.74 8.98
N SER A 59 -15.96 22.88 8.06
CA SER A 59 -15.30 21.61 7.75
C SER A 59 -14.07 21.83 6.88
N ARG A 60 -13.12 20.89 6.97
CA ARG A 60 -11.90 20.86 6.12
C ARG A 60 -11.86 19.52 5.38
N VAL A 61 -11.38 19.54 4.13
CA VAL A 61 -11.09 18.32 3.39
C VAL A 61 -9.73 17.80 3.84
N VAL A 62 -9.71 16.56 4.36
CA VAL A 62 -8.50 15.92 4.88
C VAL A 62 -8.36 14.51 4.28
N ALA A 63 -7.13 14.01 4.20
CA ALA A 63 -6.86 12.63 3.84
C ALA A 63 -7.10 11.73 5.07
N SER A 64 -8.13 10.90 5.05
CA SER A 64 -8.54 10.08 6.18
C SER A 64 -7.47 9.10 6.66
N CYS A 65 -6.59 8.64 5.75
CA CYS A 65 -5.49 7.74 6.09
C CYS A 65 -4.36 8.39 6.90
N LEU A 66 -4.30 9.73 6.94
CA LEU A 66 -3.28 10.49 7.68
C LEU A 66 -3.85 11.23 8.89
N TYR A 67 -5.14 11.50 8.88
CA TYR A 67 -5.76 12.36 9.89
C TYR A 67 -6.21 11.52 11.10
N PRO A 68 -5.65 11.78 12.32
CA PRO A 68 -6.03 11.03 13.51
C PRO A 68 -7.43 11.42 13.96
N VAL A 69 -8.17 10.46 14.51
CA VAL A 69 -9.44 10.72 15.19
C VAL A 69 -9.18 11.52 16.46
N LYS A 70 -9.98 12.56 16.67
CA LYS A 70 -9.97 13.41 17.85
C LYS A 70 -11.32 13.37 18.55
N GLU A 71 -11.36 13.68 19.83
CA GLU A 71 -12.60 13.74 20.61
C GLU A 71 -13.56 14.79 20.05
N GLY A 72 -14.80 14.38 19.78
CA GLY A 72 -15.84 15.23 19.20
C GLY A 72 -15.62 15.61 17.74
N LEU A 73 -14.74 14.94 17.01
CA LEU A 73 -14.55 15.12 15.57
C LEU A 73 -15.81 14.68 14.81
N GLU A 74 -16.27 15.49 13.87
CA GLU A 74 -17.34 15.13 12.96
C GLU A 74 -16.78 14.87 11.57
N VAL A 75 -17.09 13.70 11.00
CA VAL A 75 -16.57 13.24 9.69
C VAL A 75 -17.72 12.91 8.76
N ALA A 76 -17.68 13.47 7.56
CA ALA A 76 -18.60 13.14 6.47
C ALA A 76 -17.79 12.58 5.26
N THR A 77 -18.14 11.36 4.83
CA THR A 77 -17.37 10.63 3.82
C THR A 77 -17.89 10.82 2.41
N GLU A 78 -19.15 11.22 2.23
CA GLU A 78 -19.86 11.19 0.93
C GLU A 78 -20.63 12.51 0.65
N THR A 79 -20.06 13.67 1.01
CA THR A 79 -20.66 14.96 0.65
C THR A 79 -20.59 15.20 -0.86
N VAL A 80 -21.42 16.10 -1.39
CA VAL A 80 -21.38 16.52 -2.80
C VAL A 80 -19.98 16.97 -3.21
N ARG A 81 -19.31 17.72 -2.32
CA ARG A 81 -17.95 18.19 -2.52
C ARG A 81 -16.95 17.04 -2.63
N ILE A 82 -17.01 16.06 -1.71
CA ILE A 82 -16.12 14.89 -1.71
C ILE A 82 -16.34 14.03 -2.96
N LYS A 83 -17.59 13.77 -3.33
CA LYS A 83 -17.92 13.02 -4.56
C LYS A 83 -17.35 13.70 -5.80
N LYS A 84 -17.48 15.03 -5.92
CA LYS A 84 -16.92 15.80 -7.04
C LYS A 84 -15.40 15.70 -7.11
N LEU A 85 -14.71 15.83 -5.97
CA LEU A 85 -13.26 15.72 -5.90
C LEU A 85 -12.78 14.30 -6.24
N ARG A 86 -13.44 13.25 -5.71
CA ARG A 86 -13.10 11.86 -6.04
C ARG A 86 -13.31 11.54 -7.52
N LYS A 87 -14.38 12.03 -8.15
CA LYS A 87 -14.58 11.88 -9.60
C LYS A 87 -13.40 12.42 -10.39
N PHE A 88 -12.94 13.62 -10.06
CA PHE A 88 -11.77 14.22 -10.70
C PHE A 88 -10.50 13.38 -10.52
N LEU A 89 -10.24 12.90 -9.30
CA LEU A 89 -9.08 12.04 -9.02
C LEU A 89 -9.15 10.70 -9.77
N LEU A 90 -10.35 10.14 -9.91
CA LEU A 90 -10.57 8.90 -10.66
C LEU A 90 -10.40 9.11 -12.17
N GLU A 91 -10.77 10.25 -12.71
CA GLU A 91 -10.47 10.62 -14.10
C GLU A 91 -8.96 10.66 -14.36
N LEU A 92 -8.17 11.20 -13.41
CA LEU A 92 -6.70 11.20 -13.52
C LEU A 92 -6.12 9.78 -13.48
N LEU A 93 -6.66 8.90 -12.63
CA LEU A 93 -6.23 7.51 -12.57
C LEU A 93 -6.62 6.74 -13.84
N LEU A 94 -7.81 6.97 -14.38
CA LEU A 94 -8.24 6.39 -15.66
C LEU A 94 -7.41 6.89 -16.84
N ALA A 95 -7.00 8.17 -16.84
CA ALA A 95 -6.12 8.69 -17.86
C ALA A 95 -4.75 8.00 -17.83
N ARG A 96 -4.25 7.69 -16.62
CA ARG A 96 -2.98 7.01 -16.47
C ARG A 96 -3.08 5.51 -16.80
N SER A 97 -4.04 4.81 -16.24
CA SER A 97 -4.20 3.35 -16.35
C SER A 97 -5.60 2.98 -16.83
N PRO A 98 -5.92 3.24 -18.11
CA PRO A 98 -7.26 3.10 -18.64
C PRO A 98 -7.75 1.65 -18.71
N GLU A 99 -6.81 0.71 -18.84
CA GLU A 99 -7.14 -0.72 -18.99
C GLU A 99 -7.09 -1.50 -17.66
N ALA A 100 -6.60 -0.89 -16.56
CA ALA A 100 -6.53 -1.55 -15.27
C ALA A 100 -7.94 -1.85 -14.71
N PRO A 101 -8.34 -3.14 -14.55
CA PRO A 101 -9.70 -3.51 -14.14
C PRO A 101 -10.11 -2.87 -12.81
N TYR A 102 -9.21 -2.87 -11.84
CA TYR A 102 -9.42 -2.26 -10.53
C TYR A 102 -9.74 -0.76 -10.62
N VAL A 103 -9.03 -0.01 -11.48
CA VAL A 103 -9.27 1.43 -11.66
C VAL A 103 -10.61 1.68 -12.33
N ARG A 104 -10.95 0.88 -13.34
CA ARG A 104 -12.24 0.96 -14.06
C ARG A 104 -13.42 0.68 -13.13
N GLU A 105 -13.33 -0.38 -12.33
CA GLU A 105 -14.36 -0.72 -11.35
C GLU A 105 -14.55 0.41 -10.33
N LEU A 106 -13.45 0.91 -9.75
CA LEU A 106 -13.50 2.00 -8.79
C LEU A 106 -14.08 3.28 -9.41
N ALA A 107 -13.71 3.61 -10.64
CA ALA A 107 -14.25 4.76 -11.38
C ALA A 107 -15.75 4.61 -11.66
N ALA A 108 -16.18 3.42 -12.06
CA ALA A 108 -17.58 3.12 -12.32
C ALA A 108 -18.46 3.31 -11.07
N ARG A 109 -17.98 2.93 -9.88
CA ARG A 109 -18.66 3.17 -8.58
C ARG A 109 -18.98 4.65 -8.34
N TYR A 110 -18.20 5.56 -8.91
CA TYR A 110 -18.38 7.02 -8.82
C TYR A 110 -19.01 7.62 -10.08
N GLY A 111 -19.47 6.80 -11.04
CA GLY A 111 -20.09 7.24 -12.28
C GLY A 111 -19.12 7.93 -13.25
N VAL A 112 -17.82 7.54 -13.20
CA VAL A 112 -16.79 8.00 -14.14
C VAL A 112 -16.54 6.90 -15.17
N LYS A 113 -16.97 7.13 -16.42
CA LYS A 113 -16.85 6.15 -17.52
C LYS A 113 -15.58 6.39 -18.36
N THR A 114 -15.21 7.65 -18.54
CA THR A 114 -14.08 8.07 -19.38
C THR A 114 -13.30 9.18 -18.71
N ALA A 115 -12.02 9.29 -19.03
CA ALA A 115 -11.20 10.42 -18.61
C ALA A 115 -11.27 11.55 -19.66
N ARG A 116 -11.31 12.78 -19.19
CA ARG A 116 -11.20 13.99 -20.04
C ARG A 116 -9.75 14.30 -20.45
N PHE A 117 -8.79 13.61 -19.87
CA PHE A 117 -7.37 13.81 -20.07
C PHE A 117 -6.81 12.79 -21.06
N SER A 118 -5.69 13.13 -21.69
CA SER A 118 -4.96 12.22 -22.58
C SER A 118 -4.56 10.95 -21.84
N LYS A 119 -4.79 9.79 -22.47
CA LYS A 119 -4.47 8.48 -21.90
C LYS A 119 -2.97 8.22 -22.04
N LEU A 120 -2.34 7.74 -20.97
CA LEU A 120 -0.93 7.34 -20.95
C LEU A 120 -0.74 5.85 -21.31
N GLY A 121 -1.74 5.03 -21.04
CA GLY A 121 -1.65 3.57 -21.28
C GLY A 121 -0.68 2.85 -20.34
N ASP A 122 -0.42 3.40 -19.16
CA ASP A 122 0.43 2.78 -18.14
C ASP A 122 -0.44 1.87 -17.24
N ASP A 123 0.05 0.69 -16.88
CA ASP A 123 -0.66 -0.18 -15.94
C ASP A 123 -0.46 0.27 -14.49
N CYS A 124 0.60 1.02 -14.22
CA CYS A 124 0.97 1.48 -12.90
C CYS A 124 0.33 2.82 -12.52
N ILE A 125 -0.46 2.83 -11.44
CA ILE A 125 -1.08 4.05 -10.87
C ILE A 125 -0.17 4.81 -9.90
N LEU A 126 1.08 4.46 -9.77
CA LEU A 126 2.06 5.06 -8.84
C LEU A 126 1.58 5.13 -7.38
N CYS A 127 0.79 4.17 -6.93
CA CYS A 127 0.29 4.13 -5.54
C CYS A 127 1.39 3.91 -4.50
N GLY A 128 2.52 3.35 -4.90
CA GLY A 128 3.70 3.15 -4.07
C GLY A 128 3.64 1.98 -3.10
N LEU A 129 2.62 1.15 -3.14
CA LEU A 129 2.51 0.00 -2.23
C LEU A 129 3.68 -0.96 -2.41
N CYS A 130 4.07 -1.26 -3.66
CA CYS A 130 5.18 -2.17 -3.98
C CYS A 130 6.52 -1.65 -3.45
N VAL A 131 6.84 -0.38 -3.66
CA VAL A 131 8.06 0.25 -3.16
C VAL A 131 8.09 0.22 -1.64
N ARG A 132 6.98 0.56 -1.02
CA ARG A 132 6.86 0.67 0.43
C ARG A 132 6.89 -0.69 1.13
N VAL A 133 6.25 -1.72 0.58
CA VAL A 133 6.32 -3.06 1.15
C VAL A 133 7.75 -3.59 1.08
N CYS A 134 8.47 -3.32 -0.01
CA CYS A 134 9.87 -3.71 -0.18
C CYS A 134 10.78 -3.02 0.85
N THR A 135 10.48 -1.77 1.21
CA THR A 135 11.27 -0.99 2.18
C THR A 135 10.83 -1.22 3.62
N GLU A 136 9.51 -1.10 3.91
CA GLU A 136 8.99 -1.05 5.27
C GLU A 136 8.82 -2.44 5.92
N VAL A 137 8.53 -3.46 5.11
CA VAL A 137 8.21 -4.81 5.57
C VAL A 137 9.35 -5.79 5.27
N VAL A 138 9.78 -5.82 4.01
CA VAL A 138 10.83 -6.76 3.56
C VAL A 138 12.23 -6.27 3.93
N GLY A 139 12.46 -4.95 3.93
CA GLY A 139 13.79 -4.35 4.20
C GLY A 139 14.78 -4.43 3.04
N ALA A 140 14.41 -5.03 1.91
CA ALA A 140 15.33 -5.25 0.80
C ALA A 140 15.68 -3.97 0.02
N ASN A 141 14.77 -2.99 -0.02
CA ASN A 141 14.96 -1.74 -0.80
C ASN A 141 15.36 -1.97 -2.28
N ALA A 142 14.82 -3.04 -2.89
CA ALA A 142 15.21 -3.47 -4.24
C ALA A 142 14.51 -2.67 -5.34
N ILE A 143 13.41 -2.00 -5.04
CA ILE A 143 12.63 -1.19 -5.98
C ILE A 143 12.39 0.19 -5.43
N GLY A 144 12.33 1.16 -6.31
CA GLY A 144 12.13 2.57 -5.97
C GLY A 144 11.37 3.31 -7.07
N TYR A 145 11.63 4.60 -7.19
CA TYR A 145 11.08 5.41 -8.26
C TYR A 145 12.21 5.98 -9.11
N SER A 146 12.06 5.93 -10.43
CA SER A 146 12.87 6.65 -11.39
C SER A 146 12.04 7.70 -12.14
N GLY A 147 12.72 8.68 -12.75
CA GLY A 147 12.08 9.77 -13.47
C GLY A 147 11.28 10.72 -12.58
N ARG A 148 10.65 11.70 -13.20
CA ARG A 148 9.80 12.70 -12.53
C ARG A 148 8.64 13.11 -13.43
N GLY A 149 7.61 13.74 -12.83
CA GLY A 149 6.40 14.16 -13.53
C GLY A 149 5.70 12.99 -14.20
N ILE A 150 5.35 13.16 -15.47
CA ILE A 150 4.66 12.15 -16.28
C ILE A 150 5.54 10.89 -16.53
N ASN A 151 6.87 11.07 -16.57
CA ASN A 151 7.84 10.00 -16.80
C ASN A 151 8.22 9.24 -15.51
N ARG A 152 7.58 9.56 -14.38
CA ARG A 152 7.83 8.82 -13.13
C ARG A 152 7.32 7.40 -13.24
N LYS A 153 8.18 6.44 -12.95
CA LYS A 153 7.85 5.00 -12.93
C LYS A 153 8.42 4.33 -11.68
N VAL A 154 7.86 3.17 -11.37
CA VAL A 154 8.46 2.23 -10.41
C VAL A 154 9.54 1.46 -11.16
N ASP A 155 10.74 1.41 -10.60
CA ASP A 155 11.90 0.83 -11.25
C ASP A 155 12.91 0.35 -10.21
N SER A 156 13.92 -0.38 -10.65
CA SER A 156 15.13 -0.60 -9.86
C SER A 156 15.92 0.70 -9.79
N PRO A 157 16.42 1.12 -8.62
CA PRO A 157 17.24 2.32 -8.54
C PRO A 157 18.44 2.24 -9.50
N PHE A 158 18.56 3.25 -10.37
CA PHE A 158 19.66 3.41 -11.33
C PHE A 158 19.82 2.31 -12.37
N GLY A 159 18.81 1.46 -12.61
CA GLY A 159 18.92 0.33 -13.52
C GLY A 159 19.95 -0.73 -13.09
N ILE A 160 20.40 -0.62 -11.83
CA ILE A 160 21.45 -1.45 -11.27
C ILE A 160 20.82 -2.68 -10.61
N ASP A 161 21.40 -3.78 -10.94
CA ASP A 161 21.38 -5.11 -10.32
C ASP A 161 20.29 -5.35 -9.25
N HIS A 162 19.41 -6.27 -9.56
CA HIS A 162 18.41 -6.80 -8.64
C HIS A 162 19.02 -7.62 -7.47
N SER A 163 20.31 -7.46 -7.20
CA SER A 163 21.07 -8.24 -6.18
C SER A 163 20.42 -8.17 -4.79
N ARG A 164 19.75 -7.07 -4.49
CA ARG A 164 19.02 -6.88 -3.21
C ARG A 164 17.63 -7.53 -3.19
N CYS A 165 17.11 -7.94 -4.33
CA CYS A 165 15.82 -8.58 -4.41
C CYS A 165 15.90 -10.03 -3.93
N ILE A 166 15.14 -10.37 -2.90
CA ILE A 166 15.04 -11.73 -2.35
C ILE A 166 13.89 -12.54 -2.98
N ALA A 167 13.33 -12.08 -4.09
CA ALA A 167 12.25 -12.74 -4.82
C ALA A 167 11.03 -13.13 -3.95
N CYS A 168 10.73 -12.40 -2.88
CA CYS A 168 9.65 -12.75 -1.96
C CYS A 168 8.24 -12.58 -2.56
N GLY A 169 8.05 -11.74 -3.59
CA GLY A 169 6.75 -11.50 -4.22
C GLY A 169 5.79 -10.57 -3.46
N ALA A 170 6.20 -9.98 -2.35
CA ALA A 170 5.34 -9.08 -1.57
C ALA A 170 4.88 -7.86 -2.40
N CYS A 171 5.74 -7.34 -3.27
CA CYS A 171 5.43 -6.21 -4.17
C CYS A 171 4.33 -6.54 -5.18
N THR A 172 4.33 -7.75 -5.72
CA THR A 172 3.30 -8.25 -6.64
C THR A 172 1.97 -8.44 -5.90
N TYR A 173 2.04 -9.03 -4.71
CA TYR A 173 0.86 -9.30 -3.89
C TYR A 173 0.08 -8.04 -3.52
N VAL A 174 0.78 -6.94 -3.17
CA VAL A 174 0.12 -5.68 -2.77
C VAL A 174 -0.28 -4.79 -3.95
N CYS A 175 0.09 -5.14 -5.19
CA CYS A 175 -0.19 -4.30 -6.36
C CYS A 175 -1.68 -4.37 -6.73
N PRO A 176 -2.45 -3.28 -6.63
CA PRO A 176 -3.89 -3.31 -6.89
C PRO A 176 -4.23 -3.43 -8.38
N THR A 177 -3.30 -3.08 -9.27
CA THR A 177 -3.51 -3.12 -10.72
C THR A 177 -2.82 -4.30 -11.40
N GLY A 178 -2.02 -5.08 -10.65
CA GLY A 178 -1.21 -6.15 -11.24
C GLY A 178 -0.04 -5.67 -12.10
N ALA A 179 0.25 -4.37 -12.11
CA ALA A 179 1.33 -3.79 -12.92
C ALA A 179 2.73 -4.30 -12.53
N VAL A 180 2.90 -4.76 -11.29
CA VAL A 180 4.13 -5.39 -10.84
C VAL A 180 3.97 -6.89 -11.00
N GLN A 181 4.66 -7.44 -11.96
CA GLN A 181 4.67 -8.87 -12.21
C GLN A 181 6.01 -9.45 -11.79
N MET A 182 6.03 -10.71 -11.34
CA MET A 182 7.27 -11.41 -10.96
C MET A 182 7.92 -12.16 -12.13
N GLU A 183 7.70 -11.82 -13.36
CA GLU A 183 8.39 -12.39 -14.53
C GLU A 183 9.85 -11.90 -14.59
N PHE A 184 10.71 -12.46 -13.84
CA PHE A 184 11.77 -11.76 -13.32
C PHE A 184 13.08 -12.27 -13.72
N THR A 185 13.79 -11.39 -14.20
CA THR A 185 15.23 -11.43 -14.27
C THR A 185 15.85 -12.11 -13.04
N ARG A 186 15.43 -11.76 -11.84
CA ARG A 186 16.06 -12.35 -10.64
C ARG A 186 15.70 -13.81 -10.38
N VAL A 187 14.43 -14.18 -10.47
CA VAL A 187 14.05 -15.59 -10.33
C VAL A 187 14.62 -16.42 -11.48
N GLU A 188 14.59 -15.90 -12.70
CA GLU A 188 15.22 -16.54 -13.83
C GLU A 188 16.76 -16.62 -13.73
N GLU A 189 17.40 -15.58 -13.24
CA GLU A 189 18.83 -15.60 -12.94
C GLU A 189 19.17 -16.61 -11.86
N LEU A 190 18.38 -16.70 -10.81
CA LEU A 190 18.53 -17.71 -9.77
C LEU A 190 18.33 -19.11 -10.33
N ARG A 191 17.34 -19.31 -11.21
CA ARG A 191 17.11 -20.58 -11.92
C ARG A 191 18.25 -20.97 -12.86
N LYS A 192 18.81 -20.00 -13.59
CA LYS A 192 19.88 -20.21 -14.57
C LYS A 192 21.24 -20.51 -13.93
N LYS A 193 21.49 -20.06 -12.71
CA LYS A 193 22.77 -20.27 -12.03
C LYS A 193 23.11 -21.71 -11.74
N GLY A 194 22.11 -22.61 -11.77
CA GLY A 194 22.31 -24.03 -11.44
C GLY A 194 22.84 -24.22 -10.02
N GLY A 195 22.76 -25.43 -9.50
CA GLY A 195 23.24 -25.74 -8.16
C GLY A 195 22.20 -25.58 -7.04
N GLU A 196 22.65 -25.70 -5.82
CA GLU A 196 21.79 -25.56 -4.63
C GLU A 196 21.40 -24.10 -4.40
N HIS A 197 20.10 -23.86 -4.33
CA HIS A 197 19.57 -22.52 -4.07
C HIS A 197 18.89 -22.51 -2.72
N LEU A 198 19.15 -21.47 -1.92
CA LEU A 198 18.37 -21.26 -0.69
C LEU A 198 16.89 -21.07 -1.02
N CYS A 199 16.05 -21.72 -0.27
CA CYS A 199 14.60 -21.54 -0.34
C CYS A 199 14.26 -20.05 -0.17
N ARG A 200 13.28 -19.52 -0.93
CA ARG A 200 12.84 -18.13 -0.74
C ARG A 200 12.31 -17.87 0.68
N TYR A 201 11.76 -18.87 1.36
CA TYR A 201 11.35 -18.76 2.76
C TYR A 201 12.52 -18.67 3.73
N THR A 202 13.68 -19.26 3.38
CA THR A 202 14.94 -19.02 4.08
C THR A 202 15.43 -17.58 3.83
N LEU A 203 15.37 -17.11 2.58
CA LEU A 203 15.72 -15.72 2.26
C LEU A 203 14.81 -14.69 2.94
N MET A 204 13.57 -15.05 3.23
CA MET A 204 12.63 -14.25 4.02
C MET A 204 12.80 -14.40 5.54
N GLY A 205 13.67 -15.31 6.01
CA GLY A 205 13.90 -15.56 7.42
C GLY A 205 12.85 -16.43 8.14
N PHE A 206 12.01 -17.16 7.40
CA PHE A 206 11.00 -18.05 7.98
C PHE A 206 11.50 -19.48 8.22
N LEU A 207 12.52 -19.91 7.49
CA LEU A 207 13.13 -21.23 7.63
C LEU A 207 14.63 -21.10 7.82
N PRO A 208 15.27 -21.95 8.64
CA PRO A 208 16.72 -22.06 8.68
C PRO A 208 17.20 -22.83 7.43
N ASP A 209 18.21 -22.34 6.76
CA ASP A 209 19.06 -23.02 5.77
C ASP A 209 18.41 -24.04 4.82
N ALA A 210 17.11 -23.88 4.51
CA ALA A 210 16.42 -24.78 3.59
C ALA A 210 16.84 -24.53 2.14
N VAL A 211 17.13 -25.62 1.42
CA VAL A 211 17.48 -25.60 0.00
C VAL A 211 16.24 -25.82 -0.85
N CYS A 212 16.14 -25.13 -1.97
CA CYS A 212 15.02 -25.24 -2.89
C CYS A 212 15.18 -26.44 -3.82
N SER A 213 14.40 -27.49 -3.63
CA SER A 213 14.39 -28.68 -4.48
C SER A 213 13.58 -28.56 -5.78
N LEU A 214 12.76 -27.50 -5.90
CA LEU A 214 11.83 -27.30 -7.02
C LEU A 214 12.20 -26.13 -7.94
N ASN A 215 13.45 -25.71 -7.93
CA ASN A 215 13.94 -24.60 -8.79
C ASN A 215 13.02 -23.37 -8.80
N TYR A 216 12.55 -22.96 -7.60
CA TYR A 216 11.61 -21.85 -7.39
C TYR A 216 10.21 -22.00 -8.05
N GLU A 217 9.78 -23.22 -8.36
CA GLU A 217 8.39 -23.50 -8.74
C GLU A 217 7.48 -23.52 -7.50
N CYS A 218 7.39 -22.38 -6.79
CA CYS A 218 6.72 -22.28 -5.49
C CYS A 218 5.25 -22.71 -5.53
N ALA A 219 4.55 -22.52 -6.65
CA ALA A 219 3.16 -22.93 -6.79
C ALA A 219 2.93 -24.46 -6.58
N ARG A 220 3.96 -25.27 -6.82
CA ARG A 220 3.95 -26.72 -6.64
C ARG A 220 4.56 -27.16 -5.31
N CYS A 221 5.06 -26.23 -4.53
CA CYS A 221 5.81 -26.51 -3.31
C CYS A 221 4.87 -26.63 -2.10
N GLU A 222 4.96 -27.75 -1.38
CA GLU A 222 4.18 -27.98 -0.15
C GLU A 222 4.49 -26.93 0.93
N ILE A 223 5.74 -26.50 1.02
CA ILE A 223 6.16 -25.44 1.96
C ILE A 223 5.44 -24.13 1.63
N ASP A 224 5.39 -23.73 0.34
CA ASP A 224 4.70 -22.52 -0.10
C ASP A 224 3.19 -22.60 0.17
N GLN A 225 2.59 -23.74 -0.15
CA GLN A 225 1.17 -23.99 0.09
C GLN A 225 0.82 -23.92 1.58
N LYS A 226 1.63 -24.54 2.43
CA LYS A 226 1.45 -24.51 3.88
C LYS A 226 1.53 -23.09 4.44
N PHE A 227 2.59 -22.34 4.12
CA PHE A 227 2.74 -20.96 4.58
C PHE A 227 1.60 -20.05 4.09
N ARG A 228 1.11 -20.25 2.88
CA ARG A 228 -0.03 -19.47 2.36
C ARG A 228 -1.34 -19.82 3.07
N ALA A 229 -1.57 -21.10 3.34
CA ALA A 229 -2.76 -21.57 4.04
C ALA A 229 -2.80 -21.09 5.50
N GLU A 230 -1.69 -21.20 6.22
CA GLU A 230 -1.58 -20.76 7.62
C GLU A 230 -1.65 -19.24 7.77
N ALA A 231 -1.05 -18.49 6.88
CA ALA A 231 -0.97 -17.04 6.98
C ALA A 231 -2.28 -16.34 6.56
N GLY A 232 -3.12 -16.94 5.72
CA GLY A 232 -4.29 -16.29 5.13
C GLY A 232 -3.98 -15.03 4.30
N THR A 233 -2.70 -14.67 4.21
CA THR A 233 -2.15 -13.51 3.47
C THR A 233 -0.72 -13.82 3.05
N HIS A 234 -0.05 -12.87 2.41
CA HIS A 234 1.37 -13.05 2.09
C HIS A 234 2.22 -13.16 3.37
N PRO A 235 3.10 -14.19 3.52
CA PRO A 235 3.82 -14.45 4.77
C PRO A 235 4.58 -13.25 5.35
N MET A 236 5.26 -12.46 4.50
CA MET A 236 5.94 -11.23 4.93
C MET A 236 4.98 -10.20 5.55
N LEU A 237 3.72 -10.19 5.13
CA LEU A 237 2.70 -9.27 5.66
C LEU A 237 2.05 -9.82 6.93
N ALA A 238 1.92 -11.13 7.06
CA ALA A 238 1.32 -11.80 8.21
C ALA A 238 2.03 -11.44 9.52
N GLY A 239 3.37 -11.44 9.53
CA GLY A 239 4.18 -11.05 10.69
C GLY A 239 3.89 -9.62 11.18
N VAL A 240 3.71 -8.68 10.24
CA VAL A 240 3.38 -7.28 10.59
C VAL A 240 1.94 -7.12 11.04
N LEU A 241 1.01 -7.87 10.46
CA LEU A 241 -0.42 -7.81 10.82
C LEU A 241 -0.68 -8.43 12.19
N GLY A 242 -0.04 -9.57 12.52
CA GLY A 242 -0.13 -10.21 13.84
C GLY A 242 0.40 -9.34 14.99
N ASP A 243 1.45 -8.56 14.75
CA ASP A 243 2.04 -7.65 15.73
C ASP A 243 1.28 -6.32 15.91
N ARG A 244 0.35 -5.98 15.03
CA ARG A 244 -0.37 -4.69 15.13
C ARG A 244 -1.25 -4.57 16.36
N GLY A 245 -1.81 -5.66 16.86
CA GLY A 245 -2.50 -5.64 18.16
C GLY A 245 -1.60 -5.18 19.29
N LYS A 246 -0.28 -5.41 19.19
CA LYS A 246 0.75 -5.05 20.19
C LYS A 246 1.43 -3.69 19.92
N ARG A 247 1.47 -3.20 18.66
CA ARG A 247 2.20 -1.98 18.27
C ARG A 247 1.41 -0.67 18.41
N VAL A 248 0.11 -0.70 18.58
CA VAL A 248 -0.67 0.50 18.90
C VAL A 248 -0.22 1.12 20.22
N ALA A 249 0.46 0.35 21.09
CA ALA A 249 0.97 0.81 22.39
C ALA A 249 2.39 1.46 22.36
N LYS A 250 3.14 1.40 21.26
CA LYS A 250 4.54 1.93 21.22
C LYS A 250 4.83 2.69 19.92
N ARG A 251 4.17 3.82 19.69
CA ARG A 251 4.65 4.83 18.72
C ARG A 251 5.52 5.83 19.44
N THR A 252 6.82 5.60 19.46
CA THR A 252 7.81 6.65 19.73
C THR A 252 7.97 7.49 18.45
N PRO A 253 7.88 8.83 18.51
CA PRO A 253 8.14 9.66 17.35
C PRO A 253 9.61 9.49 16.93
N MET A 254 9.85 9.19 15.64
CA MET A 254 11.18 9.27 15.08
C MET A 254 11.66 10.72 15.15
N THR A 255 12.45 11.06 16.15
CA THR A 255 13.21 12.30 16.19
C THR A 255 14.28 12.23 15.11
N SER A 256 14.13 13.03 14.06
CA SER A 256 15.16 13.21 13.03
C SER A 256 16.33 13.99 13.62
N SER A 257 17.33 13.32 14.15
CA SER A 257 18.61 13.94 14.45
C SER A 257 19.48 13.97 13.19
N ARG A 258 19.17 14.87 12.26
CA ARG A 258 20.16 15.30 11.25
C ARG A 258 21.06 16.35 11.89
N LYS A 259 22.11 15.94 12.54
CA LYS A 259 23.28 16.82 12.78
C LYS A 259 23.93 17.08 11.41
N ARG A 260 23.75 18.30 10.90
CA ARG A 260 24.58 18.81 9.80
C ARG A 260 26.01 18.90 10.30
N ALA A 261 26.89 18.03 9.81
CA ALA A 261 28.33 18.28 9.86
C ALA A 261 28.63 19.37 8.81
N ARG A 262 28.94 20.57 9.28
CA ARG A 262 29.68 21.58 8.50
C ARG A 262 31.15 21.22 8.58
N LYS A 263 31.75 20.96 7.44
CA LYS A 263 33.11 21.41 7.09
C LYS A 263 33.21 21.46 5.57
#